data_4222a59f7d87f2ae64d1d09abb20d740
#
_entry.id   4222a59f7d87f2ae64d1d09abb20d740
#
_cell.length_a   1.000
_cell.length_b   1.000
_cell.length_c   1.000
_cell.angle_alpha   90.00
_cell.angle_beta   90.00
_cell.angle_gamma   90.00
#
_symmetry.space_group_name_H-M   'P 1'
#
loop_
_entity.id
_entity.type
_entity.pdbx_description
1 polymer ?
#
loop_
_entity_poly.entity_id
_entity_poly.type
_entity_poly.pdbx_seq_one_letter_code
_entity_poly.pdbx_strand_id
1 'polypeptide(L)'
;MSVEITEVVMPELQGAEEITVGAWSKQQGEHVEEGETLMEVHTDKVNAEIPSPVAGVVEALLLEVGDPVVPGQPIARIAPE
;
A
#
# COMPACT_ATOMS: atom_id res chain seq x y z
N MET A 1 -4.08 -19.21 -19.27
CA MET A 1 -4.59 -17.92 -18.77
C MET A 1 -3.57 -17.30 -17.84
N SER A 2 -3.29 -16.05 -18.05
CA SER A 2 -2.36 -15.35 -17.19
C SER A 2 -3.14 -14.60 -16.12
N VAL A 3 -2.57 -14.59 -14.92
CA VAL A 3 -3.11 -13.80 -13.82
C VAL A 3 -2.31 -12.52 -13.76
N GLU A 4 -2.99 -11.39 -13.83
CA GLU A 4 -2.32 -10.11 -13.79
C GLU A 4 -2.30 -9.62 -12.35
N ILE A 5 -1.10 -9.57 -11.78
CA ILE A 5 -0.91 -9.06 -10.44
C ILE A 5 -0.54 -7.59 -10.55
N THR A 6 -1.28 -6.75 -9.86
CA THR A 6 -1.00 -5.32 -9.84
C THR A 6 -0.09 -5.04 -8.66
N GLU A 7 1.07 -4.47 -8.93
CA GLU A 7 1.99 -4.06 -7.90
C GLU A 7 1.61 -2.64 -7.46
N VAL A 8 1.35 -2.46 -6.18
CA VAL A 8 1.03 -1.15 -5.62
C VAL A 8 2.34 -0.51 -5.18
N VAL A 9 2.60 0.70 -5.67
CA VAL A 9 3.82 1.42 -5.32
C VAL A 9 3.47 2.62 -4.46
N MET A 10 4.43 3.04 -3.65
CA MET A 10 4.26 4.19 -2.78
C MET A 10 4.19 5.46 -3.63
N PRO A 11 3.10 6.24 -3.51
CA PRO A 11 3.04 7.52 -4.22
C PRO A 11 3.95 8.53 -3.55
N GLU A 12 4.24 9.59 -4.28
CA GLU A 12 5.05 10.68 -3.74
C GLU A 12 4.20 11.54 -2.82
N LEU A 13 4.71 11.78 -1.61
CA LEU A 13 4.06 12.68 -0.65
C LEU A 13 4.93 13.92 -0.53
N GLN A 14 4.44 15.02 -1.08
CA GLN A 14 5.20 16.26 -1.12
C GLN A 14 5.55 16.74 0.27
N GLY A 15 6.82 17.12 0.45
CA GLY A 15 7.28 17.68 1.70
C GLY A 15 7.56 16.68 2.81
N ALA A 16 7.29 15.40 2.59
CA ALA A 16 7.57 14.38 3.59
C ALA A 16 9.00 13.89 3.42
N GLU A 17 9.75 13.88 4.50
CA GLU A 17 11.15 13.44 4.46
C GLU A 17 11.33 12.03 4.98
N GLU A 18 10.61 11.70 6.05
CA GLU A 18 10.67 10.34 6.60
C GLU A 18 9.28 9.75 6.57
N ILE A 19 9.15 8.60 5.92
CA ILE A 19 7.89 7.91 5.79
C ILE A 19 8.08 6.49 6.31
N THR A 20 7.20 6.08 7.22
CA THR A 20 7.22 4.72 7.74
C THR A 20 5.81 4.14 7.65
N VAL A 21 5.75 2.81 7.60
CA VAL A 21 4.46 2.12 7.62
C VAL A 21 3.88 2.26 9.02
N GLY A 22 2.70 2.90 9.10
CA GLY A 22 2.02 3.08 10.37
C GLY A 22 1.07 1.95 10.70
N ALA A 23 0.28 1.52 9.72
CA ALA A 23 -0.68 0.44 9.90
C ALA A 23 -1.14 -0.10 8.57
N TRP A 24 -1.49 -1.37 8.54
CA TRP A 24 -2.14 -1.99 7.38
C TRP A 24 -3.63 -2.06 7.64
N SER A 25 -4.42 -1.53 6.70
CA SER A 25 -5.88 -1.60 6.78
C SER A 25 -6.43 -2.90 6.23
N LYS A 26 -5.64 -3.59 5.39
CA LYS A 26 -6.01 -4.86 4.81
C LYS A 26 -4.92 -5.89 5.06
N GLN A 27 -5.33 -7.13 5.22
CA GLN A 27 -4.41 -8.23 5.43
C GLN A 27 -4.33 -9.09 4.18
N GLN A 28 -3.30 -9.91 4.09
CA GLN A 28 -3.14 -10.87 3.00
C GLN A 28 -4.38 -11.77 2.94
N GLY A 29 -4.91 -11.91 1.74
CA GLY A 29 -6.10 -12.71 1.51
C GLY A 29 -7.41 -11.95 1.57
N GLU A 30 -7.40 -10.70 2.00
CA GLU A 30 -8.62 -9.92 2.07
C GLU A 30 -8.94 -9.26 0.74
N HIS A 31 -10.24 -9.09 0.49
CA HIS A 31 -10.72 -8.33 -0.66
C HIS A 31 -10.55 -6.83 -0.41
N VAL A 32 -10.16 -6.11 -1.44
CA VAL A 32 -10.04 -4.65 -1.39
C VAL A 32 -10.74 -4.05 -2.61
N GLU A 33 -11.41 -2.92 -2.39
CA GLU A 33 -12.05 -2.19 -3.48
C GLU A 33 -11.11 -1.10 -4.00
N GLU A 34 -11.30 -0.71 -5.24
CA GLU A 34 -10.53 0.41 -5.80
C GLU A 34 -10.80 1.66 -4.97
N GLY A 35 -9.74 2.35 -4.56
CA GLY A 35 -9.85 3.56 -3.74
C GLY A 35 -9.95 3.29 -2.25
N GLU A 36 -10.11 2.04 -1.85
CA GLU A 36 -10.16 1.68 -0.44
C GLU A 36 -8.76 1.74 0.15
N THR A 37 -8.64 2.19 1.40
CA THR A 37 -7.35 2.35 2.05
C THR A 37 -6.68 0.99 2.28
N LEU A 38 -5.47 0.85 1.77
CA LEU A 38 -4.64 -0.33 2.02
C LEU A 38 -3.78 -0.18 3.25
N MET A 39 -3.15 0.97 3.39
CA MET A 39 -2.11 1.19 4.37
C MET A 39 -2.13 2.64 4.82
N GLU A 40 -1.78 2.85 6.08
CA GLU A 40 -1.53 4.19 6.59
C GLU A 40 -0.03 4.36 6.78
N VAL A 41 0.49 5.49 6.36
CA VAL A 41 1.90 5.82 6.57
C VAL A 41 2.01 7.01 7.51
N HIS A 42 3.07 7.02 8.27
CA HIS A 42 3.37 8.13 9.17
C HIS A 42 4.56 8.89 8.64
N THR A 43 4.46 10.21 8.64
CA THR A 43 5.55 11.06 8.21
C THR A 43 5.92 12.02 9.33
N ASP A 44 6.95 12.82 9.09
CA ASP A 44 7.36 13.84 10.03
C ASP A 44 6.34 14.98 10.19
N LYS A 45 5.33 15.00 9.31
CA LYS A 45 4.33 16.09 9.31
C LYS A 45 2.92 15.60 9.54
N VAL A 46 2.47 14.59 8.79
CA VAL A 46 1.09 14.13 8.84
C VAL A 46 1.04 12.63 8.62
N ASN A 47 -0.08 12.04 9.00
CA ASN A 47 -0.40 10.66 8.62
C ASN A 47 -1.15 10.71 7.29
N ALA A 48 -0.88 9.75 6.42
CA ALA A 48 -1.53 9.68 5.12
C ALA A 48 -2.03 8.26 4.87
N GLU A 49 -3.10 8.15 4.11
CA GLU A 49 -3.66 6.87 3.73
C GLU A 49 -3.34 6.58 2.28
N ILE A 50 -2.95 5.34 2.01
CA ILE A 50 -2.59 4.91 0.66
C ILE A 50 -3.72 4.05 0.13
N PRO A 51 -4.44 4.50 -0.91
CA PRO A 51 -5.56 3.74 -1.46
C PRO A 51 -5.09 2.67 -2.41
N SER A 52 -5.93 1.65 -2.59
CA SER A 52 -5.67 0.64 -3.61
C SER A 52 -6.01 1.21 -4.99
N PRO A 53 -5.14 1.02 -5.98
CA PRO A 53 -5.42 1.48 -7.34
C PRO A 53 -6.40 0.59 -8.09
N VAL A 54 -6.66 -0.61 -7.59
CA VAL A 54 -7.54 -1.57 -8.25
C VAL A 54 -8.32 -2.36 -7.21
N ALA A 55 -9.41 -2.97 -7.63
CA ALA A 55 -10.14 -3.92 -6.80
C ALA A 55 -9.55 -5.32 -7.00
N GLY A 56 -9.55 -6.11 -5.94
CA GLY A 56 -9.06 -7.48 -6.01
C GLY A 56 -8.81 -8.03 -4.63
N VAL A 57 -7.88 -8.99 -4.57
CA VAL A 57 -7.52 -9.65 -3.32
C VAL A 57 -6.07 -9.31 -3.01
N VAL A 58 -5.79 -8.97 -1.77
CA VAL A 58 -4.44 -8.64 -1.34
C VAL A 58 -3.62 -9.94 -1.38
N GLU A 59 -2.69 -10.02 -2.33
CA GLU A 59 -1.86 -11.20 -2.48
C GLU A 59 -0.67 -11.19 -1.51
N ALA A 60 -0.06 -10.01 -1.35
CA ALA A 60 1.11 -9.90 -0.49
C ALA A 60 1.24 -8.50 0.04
N LEU A 61 1.72 -8.42 1.27
CA LEU A 61 2.14 -7.17 1.89
C LEU A 61 3.66 -7.22 1.93
N LEU A 62 4.30 -6.25 1.29
CA LEU A 62 5.74 -6.28 1.07
C LEU A 62 6.55 -5.57 2.17
N LEU A 63 5.85 -4.89 3.07
CA LEU A 63 6.47 -4.16 4.17
C LEU A 63 5.74 -4.47 5.47
N GLU A 64 6.45 -4.25 6.57
CA GLU A 64 5.88 -4.43 7.90
C GLU A 64 5.72 -3.09 8.58
N VAL A 65 4.85 -3.04 9.59
CA VAL A 65 4.66 -1.84 10.39
C VAL A 65 6.00 -1.39 10.96
N GLY A 66 6.31 -0.11 10.79
CA GLY A 66 7.57 0.45 11.24
C GLY A 66 8.65 0.49 10.19
N ASP A 67 8.47 -0.20 9.05
CA ASP A 67 9.46 -0.17 7.98
C ASP A 67 9.50 1.18 7.31
N PRO A 68 10.69 1.63 6.90
CA PRO A 68 10.78 2.86 6.11
C PRO A 68 10.27 2.63 4.69
N VAL A 69 9.68 3.67 4.11
CA VAL A 69 9.10 3.62 2.77
C VAL A 69 9.61 4.80 1.98
N VAL A 70 9.93 4.56 0.70
CA VAL A 70 10.32 5.65 -0.20
C VAL A 70 9.35 5.68 -1.38
N PRO A 71 9.14 6.85 -2.01
CA PRO A 71 8.26 6.93 -3.19
C PRO A 71 8.74 5.99 -4.29
N GLY A 72 7.80 5.33 -4.94
CA GLY A 72 8.09 4.38 -6.01
C GLY A 72 8.40 2.97 -5.53
N GLN A 73 8.54 2.76 -4.23
CA GLN A 73 8.82 1.44 -3.68
C GLN A 73 7.57 0.58 -3.71
N PRO A 74 7.67 -0.68 -4.15
CA PRO A 74 6.52 -1.58 -4.08
C PRO A 74 6.13 -1.85 -2.62
N ILE A 75 4.85 -1.75 -2.32
CA ILE A 75 4.34 -1.93 -0.97
C ILE A 75 3.40 -3.11 -0.82
N ALA A 76 2.72 -3.49 -1.91
CA ALA A 76 1.78 -4.61 -1.87
C ALA A 76 1.52 -5.13 -3.26
N ARG A 77 0.91 -6.31 -3.33
CA ARG A 77 0.46 -6.89 -4.60
C ARG A 77 -1.01 -7.25 -4.48
N ILE A 78 -1.77 -6.90 -5.52
CA ILE A 78 -3.20 -7.16 -5.59
C ILE A 78 -3.46 -8.09 -6.76
N ALA A 79 -4.10 -9.22 -6.49
CA ALA A 79 -4.49 -10.16 -7.51
C ALA A 79 -5.92 -9.86 -7.96
N PRO A 80 -6.27 -10.06 -9.22
CA PRO A 80 -7.65 -9.89 -9.67
C PRO A 80 -8.54 -10.94 -9.04
N GLU A 81 -9.81 -10.62 -8.89
CA GLU A 81 -10.79 -11.56 -8.38
C GLU A 81 -11.26 -12.51 -9.46
#